data_5a2138a25a21065e562b0a64e60184a7
#
_entry.id   5a2138a25a21065e562b0a64e60184a7
#
_cell.length_a   1.000
_cell.length_b   1.000
_cell.length_c   1.000
_cell.angle_alpha   90.00
_cell.angle_beta   90.00
_cell.angle_gamma   90.00
#
_symmetry.space_group_name_H-M   'P 1'
#
loop_
_entity.id
_entity.type
_entity.pdbx_description
1 polymer ?
#
loop_
_entity_poly.entity_id
_entity_poly.type
_entity_poly.pdbx_seq_one_letter_code
_entity_poly.pdbx_strand_id
1 'polypeptide(L)'
;MKHTAPGAGDLREDDLDPVWKALSDPTRRAILDLLRQGPRTTTAIVEAFPRLTRFGVMKHIDVLREADLIETREDGRHRMNFLNVVPIRRIYERWVGKFEELWSSHLLRIKDIAEQHTAGEPPAPKKRNQG
;
A
#
# COMPACT_ATOMS: atom_id res chain seq x y z
N MET A 1 -22.11 -5.14 17.41
CA MET A 1 -21.64 -5.50 17.36
C MET A 1 -21.23 -6.01 16.68
N LYS A 2 -20.86 -6.28 16.31
CA LYS A 2 -20.51 -6.75 15.64
C LYS A 2 -20.15 -7.73 15.57
N HIS A 3 -19.94 -8.39 15.15
CA HIS A 3 -19.81 -9.23 14.94
C HIS A 3 -19.32 -10.12 15.09
N THR A 4 -19.08 -10.77 15.02
CA THR A 4 -18.76 -11.70 15.24
C THR A 4 -18.57 -12.50 14.31
N ALA A 5 -17.93 -12.35 13.74
CA ALA A 5 -17.75 -12.99 12.69
C ALA A 5 -17.18 -14.22 12.67
N PRO A 6 -17.45 -14.98 11.94
CA PRO A 6 -17.04 -16.24 11.88
C PRO A 6 -15.69 -16.34 11.41
N GLY A 7 -14.99 -16.21 10.83
CA GLY A 7 -13.66 -16.46 10.48
C GLY A 7 -12.78 -15.38 10.97
N ALA A 8 -11.65 -15.71 11.45
CA ALA A 8 -10.74 -14.73 11.92
C ALA A 8 -10.32 -13.77 10.84
N GLY A 9 -10.24 -14.23 9.63
CA GLY A 9 -9.87 -13.36 8.56
C GLY A 9 -10.87 -12.26 8.34
N ASP A 10 -12.11 -12.56 8.58
CA ASP A 10 -13.13 -11.57 8.36
C ASP A 10 -13.00 -10.39 9.26
N LEU A 11 -12.62 -10.61 10.49
CA LEU A 11 -12.44 -9.51 11.39
C LEU A 11 -11.33 -8.61 10.94
N ARG A 12 -10.28 -9.20 10.39
CA ARG A 12 -9.18 -8.40 9.95
C ARG A 12 -9.52 -7.61 8.73
N GLU A 13 -10.36 -8.16 7.88
CA GLU A 13 -10.81 -7.45 6.71
C GLU A 13 -11.59 -6.22 7.11
N ASP A 14 -12.47 -6.38 8.08
CA ASP A 14 -13.27 -5.25 8.53
C ASP A 14 -12.39 -4.14 9.09
N ASP A 15 -11.35 -4.51 9.80
CA ASP A 15 -10.45 -3.53 10.37
C ASP A 15 -9.72 -2.75 9.28
N LEU A 16 -9.55 -3.33 8.12
CA LEU A 16 -8.82 -2.68 7.05
C LEU A 16 -9.71 -1.89 6.10
N ASP A 17 -11.02 -1.99 6.25
CA ASP A 17 -11.93 -1.26 5.38
C ASP A 17 -11.64 0.23 5.28
N PRO A 18 -11.42 0.94 6.38
CA PRO A 18 -11.10 2.36 6.25
C PRO A 18 -9.83 2.61 5.44
N VAL A 19 -8.87 1.69 5.52
CA VAL A 19 -7.63 1.83 4.78
C VAL A 19 -7.89 1.69 3.29
N TRP A 20 -8.69 0.68 2.91
CA TRP A 20 -9.04 0.50 1.51
C TRP A 20 -9.78 1.71 0.97
N LYS A 21 -10.71 2.23 1.76
CA LYS A 21 -11.45 3.41 1.36
C LYS A 21 -10.51 4.59 1.15
N ALA A 22 -9.60 4.81 2.07
CA ALA A 22 -8.68 5.92 1.96
C ALA A 22 -7.80 5.79 0.72
N LEU A 23 -7.34 4.58 0.43
CA LEU A 23 -6.44 4.37 -0.69
C LEU A 23 -7.13 4.33 -2.04
N SER A 24 -8.45 4.35 -2.06
CA SER A 24 -9.18 4.26 -3.32
C SER A 24 -9.22 5.57 -4.09
N ASP A 25 -8.80 6.66 -3.49
CA ASP A 25 -8.85 7.97 -4.13
C ASP A 25 -7.45 8.43 -4.54
N PRO A 26 -7.26 8.89 -5.79
CA PRO A 26 -5.92 9.28 -6.23
C PRO A 26 -5.36 10.50 -5.51
N THR A 27 -6.21 11.44 -5.11
CA THR A 27 -5.72 12.60 -4.37
C THR A 27 -5.18 12.17 -3.01
N ARG A 28 -5.89 11.25 -2.35
CA ARG A 28 -5.41 10.78 -1.06
C ARG A 28 -4.10 10.01 -1.21
N ARG A 29 -3.95 9.22 -2.27
CA ARG A 29 -2.67 8.56 -2.50
C ARG A 29 -1.57 9.58 -2.75
N ALA A 30 -1.89 10.67 -3.45
CA ALA A 30 -0.89 11.71 -3.71
C ALA A 30 -0.48 12.42 -2.43
N ILE A 31 -1.42 12.61 -1.50
CA ILE A 31 -1.08 13.19 -0.20
C ILE A 31 -0.12 12.28 0.55
N LEU A 32 -0.39 10.97 0.52
CA LEU A 32 0.51 10.03 1.18
C LEU A 32 1.89 10.03 0.52
N ASP A 33 1.94 10.14 -0.79
CA ASP A 33 3.22 10.23 -1.49
C ASP A 33 4.00 11.46 -1.06
N LEU A 34 3.31 12.56 -0.86
CA LEU A 34 3.97 13.77 -0.39
C LEU A 34 4.54 13.56 1.02
N LEU A 35 3.76 12.95 1.89
CA LEU A 35 4.19 12.73 3.26
C LEU A 35 5.27 11.66 3.38
N ARG A 36 5.42 10.84 2.35
CA ARG A 36 6.51 9.88 2.34
C ARG A 36 7.86 10.58 2.30
N GLN A 37 7.89 11.80 1.79
CA GLN A 37 9.11 12.58 1.74
C GLN A 37 9.42 13.26 3.07
N GLY A 38 8.48 13.28 3.99
CA GLY A 38 8.65 13.88 5.31
C GLY A 38 7.38 14.55 5.76
N PRO A 39 7.28 14.85 7.04
CA PRO A 39 6.08 15.50 7.57
C PRO A 39 5.82 16.86 6.94
N ARG A 40 4.55 17.24 6.88
CA ARG A 40 4.13 18.51 6.30
C ARG A 40 3.06 19.13 7.16
N THR A 41 3.04 20.46 7.22
CA THR A 41 1.93 21.14 7.85
C THR A 41 0.70 20.99 6.98
N THR A 42 -0.47 21.16 7.57
CA THR A 42 -1.70 21.14 6.80
C THR A 42 -1.67 22.19 5.70
N THR A 43 -1.17 23.38 6.01
CA THR A 43 -1.07 24.44 5.00
C THR A 43 -0.17 24.01 3.83
N ALA A 44 0.95 23.37 4.13
CA ALA A 44 1.84 22.92 3.05
C ALA A 44 1.15 21.87 2.16
N ILE A 45 0.35 20.99 2.76
CA ILE A 45 -0.39 20.03 1.97
C ILE A 45 -1.39 20.74 1.08
N VAL A 46 -2.12 21.70 1.63
CA VAL A 46 -3.10 22.45 0.85
C VAL A 46 -2.42 23.14 -0.33
N GLU A 47 -1.26 23.72 -0.09
CA GLU A 47 -0.53 24.43 -1.14
C GLU A 47 -0.02 23.49 -2.22
N ALA A 48 0.18 22.24 -1.90
CA ALA A 48 0.64 21.27 -2.88
C ALA A 48 -0.45 20.86 -3.86
N PHE A 49 -1.71 21.18 -3.56
CA PHE A 49 -2.83 20.81 -4.42
C PHE A 49 -3.65 22.04 -4.78
N PRO A 50 -3.09 22.93 -5.57
CA PRO A 50 -3.73 24.22 -5.84
C PRO A 50 -5.07 24.15 -6.56
N ARG A 51 -5.37 23.02 -7.18
CA ARG A 51 -6.66 22.88 -7.85
C ARG A 51 -7.78 22.56 -6.88
N LEU A 52 -7.47 22.19 -5.67
CA LEU A 52 -8.46 21.82 -4.67
C LEU A 52 -8.62 22.95 -3.68
N THR A 53 -9.82 23.06 -3.11
CA THR A 53 -10.02 24.01 -2.04
C THR A 53 -9.40 23.48 -0.77
N ARG A 54 -9.13 24.39 0.15
CA ARG A 54 -8.61 24.00 1.46
C ARG A 54 -9.57 23.00 2.12
N PHE A 55 -10.86 23.26 2.03
CA PHE A 55 -11.86 22.38 2.62
C PHE A 55 -11.76 20.99 2.02
N GLY A 56 -11.61 20.89 0.69
CA GLY A 56 -11.51 19.61 0.04
C GLY A 56 -10.28 18.84 0.47
N VAL A 57 -9.14 19.53 0.56
CA VAL A 57 -7.91 18.89 1.02
C VAL A 57 -8.07 18.39 2.44
N MET A 58 -8.68 19.21 3.29
CA MET A 58 -8.84 18.82 4.68
C MET A 58 -9.75 17.63 4.84
N LYS A 59 -10.76 17.50 3.97
CA LYS A 59 -11.61 16.31 4.02
C LYS A 59 -10.83 15.07 3.64
N HIS A 60 -9.94 15.17 2.68
CA HIS A 60 -9.09 14.03 2.33
C HIS A 60 -8.17 13.66 3.48
N ILE A 61 -7.62 14.66 4.14
CA ILE A 61 -6.76 14.41 5.30
C ILE A 61 -7.56 13.72 6.41
N ASP A 62 -8.80 14.14 6.61
CA ASP A 62 -9.64 13.51 7.64
C ASP A 62 -9.88 12.04 7.34
N VAL A 63 -10.15 11.70 6.08
CA VAL A 63 -10.35 10.29 5.71
C VAL A 63 -9.07 9.51 5.97
N LEU A 64 -7.92 10.09 5.65
CA LEU A 64 -6.63 9.42 5.90
C LEU A 64 -6.37 9.25 7.38
N ARG A 65 -6.78 10.23 8.19
CA ARG A 65 -6.62 10.11 9.64
C ARG A 65 -7.53 9.06 10.22
N GLU A 66 -8.76 8.96 9.72
CA GLU A 66 -9.67 7.92 10.18
C GLU A 66 -9.17 6.53 9.87
N ALA A 67 -8.37 6.41 8.83
CA ALA A 67 -7.77 5.13 8.48
C ALA A 67 -6.42 4.92 9.17
N ASP A 68 -6.02 5.83 10.04
CA ASP A 68 -4.75 5.81 10.75
C ASP A 68 -3.55 5.87 9.82
N LEU A 69 -3.74 6.39 8.61
CA LEU A 69 -2.64 6.56 7.67
C LEU A 69 -1.89 7.86 7.90
N ILE A 70 -2.52 8.80 8.58
CA ILE A 70 -1.91 10.07 8.95
C ILE A 70 -2.12 10.29 10.43
N GLU A 71 -1.07 10.71 11.09
CA GLU A 71 -1.14 11.16 12.47
C GLU A 71 -0.87 12.65 12.46
N THR A 72 -1.72 13.43 13.11
CA THR A 72 -1.58 14.88 13.14
C THR A 72 -1.25 15.31 14.55
N ARG A 73 -0.26 16.16 14.69
CA ARG A 73 0.15 16.69 15.98
C ARG A 73 0.21 18.20 15.91
N GLU A 74 -0.11 18.81 17.04
CA GLU A 74 0.00 20.25 17.15
C GLU A 74 1.46 20.60 17.39
N ASP A 75 1.94 21.63 16.70
CA ASP A 75 3.29 22.07 16.88
C ASP A 75 3.23 23.61 16.84
N GLY A 76 3.01 24.22 17.98
CA GLY A 76 2.81 25.65 18.07
C GLY A 76 1.51 26.01 17.35
N ARG A 77 1.60 26.86 16.34
CA ARG A 77 0.43 27.26 15.61
C ARG A 77 0.11 26.33 14.47
N HIS A 78 0.97 25.35 14.22
CA HIS A 78 0.82 24.50 13.05
C HIS A 78 0.32 23.14 13.44
N ARG A 79 -0.35 22.51 12.49
CA ARG A 79 -0.75 21.12 12.61
C ARG A 79 0.18 20.35 11.70
N MET A 80 0.99 19.48 12.29
CA MET A 80 1.96 18.73 11.53
C MET A 80 1.43 17.33 11.27
N ASN A 81 1.49 16.92 10.02
CA ASN A 81 0.95 15.64 9.60
C ASN A 81 2.08 14.68 9.26
N PHE A 82 1.98 13.47 9.82
CA PHE A 82 2.98 12.44 9.66
C PHE A 82 2.37 11.22 9.02
N LEU A 83 3.09 10.61 8.11
CA LEU A 83 2.64 9.36 7.51
C LEU A 83 2.81 8.24 8.52
N ASN A 84 1.79 7.42 8.66
CA ASN A 84 1.86 6.21 9.45
C ASN A 84 1.74 5.03 8.50
N VAL A 85 2.81 4.27 8.35
CA VAL A 85 2.83 3.17 7.39
C VAL A 85 2.26 1.86 7.93
N VAL A 86 1.91 1.82 9.21
CA VAL A 86 1.44 0.59 9.82
C VAL A 86 0.22 0.00 9.09
N PRO A 87 -0.82 0.78 8.76
CA PRO A 87 -1.95 0.18 8.06
C PRO A 87 -1.58 -0.38 6.70
N ILE A 88 -0.65 0.27 6.00
CA ILE A 88 -0.20 -0.23 4.70
C ILE A 88 0.55 -1.54 4.88
N ARG A 89 1.36 -1.62 5.93
CA ARG A 89 2.08 -2.83 6.22
C ARG A 89 1.13 -3.98 6.53
N ARG A 90 0.03 -3.69 7.22
CA ARG A 90 -0.96 -4.71 7.51
C ARG A 90 -1.59 -5.25 6.24
N ILE A 91 -1.87 -4.37 5.27
CA ILE A 91 -2.36 -4.81 3.98
C ILE A 91 -1.33 -5.68 3.29
N TYR A 92 -0.08 -5.25 3.31
CA TYR A 92 0.99 -6.01 2.69
C TYR A 92 1.06 -7.41 3.29
N GLU A 93 1.06 -7.50 4.61
CA GLU A 93 1.17 -8.79 5.28
C GLU A 93 -0.05 -9.66 5.03
N ARG A 94 -1.22 -9.04 4.99
CA ARG A 94 -2.45 -9.78 4.81
C ARG A 94 -2.61 -10.31 3.40
N TRP A 95 -2.19 -9.53 2.41
CA TRP A 95 -2.44 -9.86 1.02
C TRP A 95 -1.19 -10.04 0.19
N VAL A 96 -0.38 -9.00 0.10
CA VAL A 96 0.73 -8.99 -0.86
C VAL A 96 1.81 -9.98 -0.47
N GLY A 97 2.14 -10.05 0.81
CA GLY A 97 3.15 -10.98 1.27
C GLY A 97 2.80 -12.41 0.97
N LYS A 98 1.53 -12.76 1.14
CA LYS A 98 1.10 -14.12 0.87
C LYS A 98 1.11 -14.42 -0.61
N PHE A 99 0.78 -13.47 -1.43
CA PHE A 99 0.88 -13.66 -2.87
C PHE A 99 2.32 -13.80 -3.30
N GLU A 100 3.23 -13.06 -2.67
CA GLU A 100 4.64 -13.20 -2.98
C GLU A 100 5.15 -14.58 -2.61
N GLU A 101 4.73 -15.10 -1.49
CA GLU A 101 5.14 -16.44 -1.10
C GLU A 101 4.65 -17.47 -2.08
N LEU A 102 3.39 -17.35 -2.48
CA LEU A 102 2.82 -18.27 -3.44
C LEU A 102 3.54 -18.17 -4.77
N TRP A 103 3.83 -16.96 -5.19
CA TRP A 103 4.51 -16.73 -6.46
C TRP A 103 5.91 -17.34 -6.43
N SER A 104 6.62 -17.16 -5.34
CA SER A 104 7.96 -17.72 -5.19
C SER A 104 7.93 -19.24 -5.24
N SER A 105 6.99 -19.85 -4.55
CA SER A 105 6.85 -21.31 -4.60
C SER A 105 6.56 -21.80 -6.01
N HIS A 106 5.72 -21.05 -6.71
CA HIS A 106 5.37 -21.39 -8.07
C HIS A 106 6.59 -21.32 -8.99
N LEU A 107 7.38 -20.28 -8.83
CA LEU A 107 8.59 -20.11 -9.63
C LEU A 107 9.59 -21.20 -9.35
N LEU A 108 9.74 -21.59 -8.09
CA LEU A 108 10.65 -22.66 -7.74
C LEU A 108 10.22 -23.98 -8.36
N ARG A 109 8.91 -24.22 -8.38
CA ARG A 109 8.43 -25.44 -9.00
C ARG A 109 8.67 -25.45 -10.50
N ILE A 110 8.47 -24.31 -11.15
CA ILE A 110 8.72 -24.20 -12.57
C ILE A 110 10.20 -24.44 -12.84
N LYS A 111 11.06 -23.89 -12.00
CA LYS A 111 12.48 -24.06 -12.15
C LYS A 111 12.86 -25.54 -12.03
N ASP A 112 12.31 -26.24 -11.04
CA ASP A 112 12.58 -27.64 -10.88
C ASP A 112 12.15 -28.45 -12.08
N ILE A 113 10.97 -28.17 -12.62
CA ILE A 113 10.49 -28.86 -13.79
C ILE A 113 11.40 -28.61 -14.98
N ALA A 114 11.83 -27.38 -15.16
CA ALA A 114 12.71 -27.05 -16.26
C ALA A 114 14.05 -27.75 -16.13
N GLU A 115 14.58 -27.83 -14.94
CA GLU A 115 15.84 -28.48 -14.72
C GLU A 115 15.73 -29.99 -14.95
N GLN A 116 14.63 -30.58 -14.57
CA GLN A 116 14.42 -31.99 -14.81
C GLN A 116 14.30 -32.26 -16.29
N HIS A 117 13.65 -31.38 -17.02
CA HIS A 117 13.48 -31.57 -18.44
C HIS A 117 14.79 -31.40 -19.20
N THR A 118 15.64 -30.52 -18.78
CA THR A 118 16.87 -30.31 -19.50
C THR A 118 17.96 -31.26 -19.07
N ALA A 119 17.70 -32.09 -18.11
CA ALA A 119 18.72 -32.98 -17.60
C ALA A 119 19.28 -33.90 -18.68
N GLY A 120 18.49 -34.37 -19.54
CA GLY A 120 18.96 -35.28 -20.55
C GLY A 120 18.99 -34.72 -21.94
N GLU A 121 18.88 -33.43 -22.10
CA GLU A 121 18.85 -32.82 -23.38
C GLU A 121 19.94 -31.82 -23.59
N PRO A 122 20.36 -31.64 -24.81
CA PRO A 122 21.38 -30.64 -25.06
C PRO A 122 20.78 -29.26 -24.84
N PRO A 123 21.59 -28.33 -24.46
CA PRO A 123 21.11 -26.98 -24.25
C PRO A 123 20.62 -26.37 -25.53
N ALA A 124 19.60 -25.61 -25.43
CA ALA A 124 19.08 -24.92 -26.59
C ALA A 124 20.04 -23.85 -27.02
N PRO A 125 20.07 -23.55 -28.27
CA PRO A 125 20.94 -22.49 -28.73
C PRO A 125 20.46 -21.17 -28.18
N LYS A 126 21.41 -20.30 -27.99
CA LYS A 126 21.08 -19.10 -27.44
C LYS A 126 20.50 -18.26 -28.39
N LYS A 127 19.54 -17.63 -28.20
CA LYS A 127 18.91 -16.81 -28.98
C LYS A 127 19.55 -15.63 -29.12
N ARG A 128 19.89 -15.11 -29.93
CA ARG A 128 20.49 -14.02 -30.11
C ARG A 128 19.78 -13.05 -30.21
N ASN A 129 19.84 -12.22 -29.93
CA ASN A 129 19.14 -11.31 -29.90
C ASN A 129 19.35 -10.51 -30.75
N GLN A 130 19.18 -10.24 -31.26
CA GLN A 130 19.27 -9.63 -32.06
C GLN A 130 19.15 -8.51 -31.94
N GLY A 131 19.15 -8.03 -31.66
CA GLY A 131 18.79 -6.87 -31.57
C GLY A 131 19.27 -6.10 -31.86
#